data_38e77a2b929c0476d3fd1562db86d5c8
#
_entry.id   38e77a2b929c0476d3fd1562db86d5c8
#
_cell.length_a   1.000
_cell.length_b   1.000
_cell.length_c   1.000
_cell.angle_alpha   90.00
_cell.angle_beta   90.00
_cell.angle_gamma   90.00
#
_symmetry.space_group_name_H-M   'P 1'
#
loop_
_entity.id
_entity.type
_entity.pdbx_description
1 polymer ?
#
loop_
_entity_poly.entity_id
_entity_poly.type
_entity_poly.pdbx_seq_one_letter_code
_entity_poly.pdbx_strand_id
1 'polypeptide(L)'
;MPLSTAAFDVKAFDCGKPKMNEFLARHAAKHMGKNLSMTWVLPAEFSKNGEKTPIAAYYTLATSTIAKADVPGDAKLGSLPGYPVPVVMLARLAVSTDHQGKGYGQKVLVSALRHAVKMTAPPH
;
A
#
# COMPACT_ATOMS: atom_id res chain seq x y z
N MET A 1 -5.77 -6.99 4.68
CA MET A 1 -4.92 -7.93 5.40
C MET A 1 -3.45 -7.66 5.08
N PRO A 2 -2.57 -7.64 6.07
CA PRO A 2 -1.14 -7.47 5.77
C PRO A 2 -0.62 -8.58 4.87
N LEU A 3 0.34 -8.23 4.01
CA LEU A 3 0.94 -9.20 3.10
C LEU A 3 1.72 -10.26 3.88
N SER A 4 1.54 -11.51 3.48
CA SER A 4 2.36 -12.64 3.94
C SER A 4 2.64 -13.54 2.75
N THR A 5 3.90 -13.75 2.42
CA THR A 5 4.27 -14.61 1.29
C THR A 5 3.96 -16.09 1.57
N ALA A 6 3.79 -16.45 2.84
CA ALA A 6 3.39 -17.81 3.23
C ALA A 6 1.90 -18.04 2.99
N ALA A 7 1.06 -17.00 3.14
CA ALA A 7 -0.39 -17.12 3.05
C ALA A 7 -0.96 -16.73 1.69
N PHE A 8 -0.28 -15.87 0.93
CA PHE A 8 -0.79 -15.31 -0.32
C PHE A 8 0.09 -15.67 -1.51
N ASP A 9 -0.56 -15.88 -2.66
CA ASP A 9 0.13 -16.20 -3.90
C ASP A 9 0.55 -14.93 -4.63
N VAL A 10 1.73 -14.40 -4.25
CA VAL A 10 2.25 -13.15 -4.82
C VAL A 10 2.74 -13.33 -6.25
N LYS A 11 3.12 -14.54 -6.65
CA LYS A 11 3.67 -14.80 -7.98
C LYS A 11 2.58 -14.86 -9.05
N ALA A 12 1.37 -15.26 -8.68
CA ALA A 12 0.25 -15.38 -9.62
C ALA A 12 -0.48 -14.05 -9.85
N PHE A 13 -0.22 -13.03 -9.05
CA PHE A 13 -0.89 -11.74 -9.18
C PHE A 13 -0.53 -11.06 -10.51
N ASP A 14 -1.55 -10.63 -11.25
CA ASP A 14 -1.37 -9.93 -12.51
C ASP A 14 -2.39 -8.79 -12.62
N CYS A 15 -1.91 -7.56 -12.62
CA CYS A 15 -2.74 -6.37 -12.79
C CYS A 15 -2.61 -5.76 -14.21
N GLY A 16 -1.88 -6.43 -15.09
CA GLY A 16 -1.62 -5.93 -16.44
C GLY A 16 -0.40 -5.00 -16.54
N LYS A 17 0.23 -4.66 -15.41
CA LYS A 17 1.42 -3.81 -15.36
C LYS A 17 2.58 -4.60 -14.78
N PRO A 18 3.58 -4.98 -15.59
CA PRO A 18 4.68 -5.85 -15.13
C PRO A 18 5.43 -5.33 -13.92
N LYS A 19 5.68 -4.02 -13.84
CA LYS A 19 6.42 -3.43 -12.71
C LYS A 19 5.64 -3.56 -11.39
N MET A 20 4.32 -3.45 -11.44
CA MET A 20 3.48 -3.61 -10.26
C MET A 20 3.41 -5.06 -9.83
N ASN A 21 3.35 -5.99 -10.79
CA ASN A 21 3.38 -7.42 -10.51
C ASN A 21 4.73 -7.81 -9.89
N GLU A 22 5.81 -7.33 -10.46
CA GLU A 22 7.17 -7.61 -9.98
C GLU A 22 7.39 -7.09 -8.55
N PHE A 23 6.90 -5.89 -8.25
CA PHE A 23 7.03 -5.33 -6.91
C PHE A 23 6.38 -6.25 -5.88
N LEU A 24 5.16 -6.68 -6.13
CA LEU A 24 4.45 -7.56 -5.19
C LEU A 24 5.16 -8.90 -5.03
N ALA A 25 5.62 -9.49 -6.15
CA ALA A 25 6.23 -10.81 -6.12
C ALA A 25 7.63 -10.81 -5.50
N ARG A 26 8.42 -9.75 -5.69
CA ARG A 26 9.85 -9.76 -5.36
C ARG A 26 10.28 -8.75 -4.30
N HIS A 27 9.56 -7.66 -4.12
CA HIS A 27 10.06 -6.54 -3.32
C HIS A 27 9.21 -6.21 -2.10
N ALA A 28 7.91 -6.41 -2.16
CA ALA A 28 7.01 -5.96 -1.10
C ALA A 28 7.35 -6.54 0.27
N ALA A 29 7.54 -7.84 0.36
CA ALA A 29 7.86 -8.49 1.63
C ALA A 29 9.23 -8.07 2.17
N LYS A 30 10.21 -7.87 1.29
CA LYS A 30 11.54 -7.40 1.69
C LYS A 30 11.47 -5.99 2.26
N HIS A 31 10.69 -5.10 1.63
CA HIS A 31 10.49 -3.74 2.12
C HIS A 31 9.81 -3.71 3.48
N MET A 32 8.83 -4.58 3.70
CA MET A 32 8.19 -4.71 5.01
C MET A 32 9.18 -5.16 6.08
N GLY A 33 10.03 -6.14 5.76
CA GLY A 33 11.05 -6.64 6.67
C GLY A 33 12.09 -5.59 7.05
N LYS A 34 12.31 -4.60 6.19
CA LYS A 34 13.25 -3.49 6.43
C LYS A 34 12.55 -2.21 6.92
N ASN A 35 11.25 -2.28 7.19
CA ASN A 35 10.43 -1.13 7.60
C ASN A 35 10.45 0.03 6.60
N LEU A 36 10.65 -0.27 5.31
CA LEU A 36 10.63 0.74 4.25
C LEU A 36 9.20 1.06 3.80
N SER A 37 8.34 0.07 3.80
CA SER A 37 6.93 0.23 3.43
C SER A 37 6.11 -0.93 4.00
N MET A 38 4.79 -0.75 4.01
CA MET A 38 3.85 -1.79 4.40
C MET A 38 2.88 -2.04 3.26
N THR A 39 2.62 -3.31 2.97
CA THR A 39 1.71 -3.73 1.91
C THR A 39 0.56 -4.53 2.50
N TRP A 40 -0.65 -4.17 2.09
CA TRP A 40 -1.87 -4.90 2.43
C TRP A 40 -2.47 -5.48 1.17
N VAL A 41 -3.10 -6.63 1.31
CA VAL A 41 -3.71 -7.35 0.20
C VAL A 41 -5.18 -7.59 0.46
N LEU A 42 -5.97 -7.60 -0.62
CA LEU A 42 -7.36 -8.03 -0.60
C LEU A 42 -7.41 -9.43 -1.20
N PRO A 43 -7.80 -10.45 -0.42
CA PRO A 43 -7.87 -11.81 -0.96
C PRO A 43 -9.01 -11.93 -1.96
N ALA A 44 -8.78 -12.69 -3.03
CA ALA A 44 -9.78 -12.94 -4.07
C ALA A 44 -10.79 -13.99 -3.62
N GLU A 45 -10.29 -15.03 -2.93
CA GLU A 45 -11.08 -16.12 -2.39
C GLU A 45 -10.31 -16.78 -1.25
N PHE A 46 -10.99 -17.56 -0.43
CA PHE A 46 -10.32 -18.27 0.64
C PHE A 46 -9.58 -19.49 0.09
N SER A 47 -8.34 -19.69 0.56
CA SER A 47 -7.56 -20.87 0.18
C SER A 47 -8.13 -22.13 0.82
N LYS A 48 -7.95 -23.27 0.13
CA LYS A 48 -8.36 -24.58 0.60
C LYS A 48 -7.12 -25.49 0.67
N ASN A 49 -7.11 -26.39 1.62
CA ASN A 49 -6.09 -27.45 1.71
C ASN A 49 -4.64 -26.92 1.75
N GLY A 50 -4.40 -25.82 2.44
CA GLY A 50 -3.07 -25.26 2.58
C GLY A 50 -2.52 -24.55 1.36
N GLU A 51 -3.31 -24.37 0.32
CA GLU A 51 -2.91 -23.59 -0.85
C GLU A 51 -2.82 -22.11 -0.50
N LYS A 52 -1.94 -21.41 -1.21
CA LYS A 52 -1.82 -19.96 -1.03
C LYS A 52 -3.05 -19.25 -1.59
N THR A 53 -3.52 -18.23 -0.88
CA THR A 53 -4.69 -17.48 -1.26
C THR A 53 -4.39 -16.53 -2.43
N PRO A 54 -5.20 -16.56 -3.49
CA PRO A 54 -5.06 -15.60 -4.58
C PRO A 54 -5.32 -14.18 -4.11
N ILE A 55 -4.68 -13.20 -4.74
CA ILE A 55 -4.79 -11.79 -4.40
C ILE A 55 -5.63 -11.07 -5.45
N ALA A 56 -6.70 -10.40 -5.01
CA ALA A 56 -7.54 -9.59 -5.90
C ALA A 56 -6.96 -8.19 -6.10
N ALA A 57 -6.33 -7.63 -5.07
CA ALA A 57 -5.78 -6.29 -5.13
C ALA A 57 -4.75 -6.10 -4.03
N TYR A 58 -3.87 -5.11 -4.19
CA TYR A 58 -2.97 -4.71 -3.10
C TYR A 58 -2.73 -3.21 -3.12
N TYR A 59 -2.30 -2.69 -1.99
CA TYR A 59 -1.78 -1.32 -1.89
C TYR A 59 -0.60 -1.29 -0.93
N THR A 60 0.28 -0.33 -1.16
CA THR A 60 1.50 -0.15 -0.37
C THR A 60 1.56 1.28 0.14
N LEU A 61 1.75 1.42 1.44
CA LEU A 61 1.97 2.71 2.09
C LEU A 61 3.43 2.79 2.53
N ALA A 62 4.03 3.94 2.31
CA ALA A 62 5.40 4.20 2.73
C ALA A 62 5.42 5.50 3.54
N THR A 63 6.28 5.54 4.54
CA THR A 63 6.52 6.77 5.29
C THR A 63 7.68 7.52 4.65
N SER A 64 7.59 8.84 4.66
CA SER A 64 8.62 9.71 4.13
C SER A 64 8.64 10.98 4.96
N THR A 65 9.54 11.90 4.62
CA THR A 65 9.58 13.22 5.22
C THR A 65 9.66 14.28 4.14
N ILE A 66 9.06 15.42 4.41
CA ILE A 66 9.13 16.58 3.52
C ILE A 66 9.75 17.71 4.32
N ALA A 67 10.84 18.30 3.79
CA ALA A 67 11.42 19.50 4.38
C ALA A 67 10.43 20.66 4.21
N LYS A 68 10.38 21.58 5.20
CA LYS A 68 9.48 22.73 5.15
C LYS A 68 9.63 23.52 3.86
N ALA A 69 10.85 23.64 3.33
CA ALA A 69 11.14 24.37 2.11
C ALA A 69 10.53 23.73 0.86
N ASP A 70 10.24 22.42 0.91
CA ASP A 70 9.70 21.67 -0.23
C ASP A 70 8.18 21.62 -0.24
N VAL A 71 7.53 22.18 0.79
CA VAL A 71 6.06 22.26 0.84
C VAL A 71 5.60 23.36 -0.09
N PRO A 72 4.62 23.11 -0.99
CA PRO A 72 4.10 24.16 -1.86
C PRO A 72 3.58 25.36 -1.05
N GLY A 73 3.76 26.57 -1.60
CA GLY A 73 3.41 27.79 -0.90
C GLY A 73 1.95 27.87 -0.46
N ASP A 74 1.04 27.36 -1.27
CA ASP A 74 -0.39 27.34 -0.97
C ASP A 74 -0.76 26.27 0.08
N ALA A 75 0.11 25.29 0.29
CA ALA A 75 -0.07 24.28 1.33
C ALA A 75 0.67 24.62 2.62
N LYS A 76 1.52 25.66 2.62
CA LYS A 76 2.25 26.09 3.81
C LYS A 76 1.30 26.76 4.79
N LEU A 77 1.20 26.18 5.96
CA LEU A 77 0.53 26.78 7.08
C LEU A 77 1.59 27.45 7.96
N GLY A 78 1.29 28.60 8.54
CA GLY A 78 2.24 29.32 9.38
C GLY A 78 2.73 28.51 10.59
N SER A 79 2.04 27.43 10.91
CA SER A 79 2.36 26.56 12.04
C SER A 79 3.27 25.40 11.71
N LEU A 80 3.76 25.28 10.46
CA LEU A 80 4.66 24.19 10.11
C LEU A 80 5.96 24.27 10.90
N PRO A 81 6.43 23.12 11.43
CA PRO A 81 7.68 23.10 12.18
C PRO A 81 8.88 23.34 11.27
N GLY A 82 10.00 23.77 11.86
CA GLY A 82 11.26 23.96 11.13
C GLY A 82 12.00 22.67 10.79
N TYR A 83 11.53 21.52 11.27
CA TYR A 83 12.13 20.21 11.00
C TYR A 83 11.33 19.48 9.90
N PRO A 84 11.89 18.41 9.30
CA PRO A 84 11.16 17.64 8.28
C PRO A 84 9.82 17.11 8.77
N VAL A 85 8.79 17.22 7.94
CA VAL A 85 7.43 16.81 8.28
C VAL A 85 7.22 15.36 7.85
N PRO A 86 6.81 14.45 8.76
CA PRO A 86 6.51 13.08 8.37
C PRO A 86 5.22 13.02 7.55
N VAL A 87 5.25 12.22 6.47
CA VAL A 87 4.09 12.01 5.59
C VAL A 87 3.94 10.52 5.30
N VAL A 88 2.71 10.11 5.01
CA VAL A 88 2.41 8.76 4.54
C VAL A 88 2.06 8.86 3.06
N MET A 89 2.73 8.06 2.24
CA MET A 89 2.53 8.04 0.80
C MET A 89 1.82 6.76 0.40
N LEU A 90 0.79 6.90 -0.45
CA LEU A 90 0.25 5.75 -1.18
C LEU A 90 1.21 5.47 -2.35
N ALA A 91 2.14 4.55 -2.13
CA ALA A 91 3.19 4.30 -3.09
C ALA A 91 2.73 3.45 -4.27
N ARG A 92 1.83 2.47 -4.01
CA ARG A 92 1.32 1.58 -5.05
C ARG A 92 -0.11 1.18 -4.73
N LEU A 93 -0.90 0.98 -5.78
CA LEU A 93 -2.25 0.43 -5.71
C LEU A 93 -2.52 -0.30 -7.01
N ALA A 94 -2.92 -1.56 -6.94
CA ALA A 94 -3.17 -2.37 -8.12
C ALA A 94 -4.31 -3.36 -7.89
N VAL A 95 -5.07 -3.62 -8.94
CA VAL A 95 -6.17 -4.59 -8.93
C VAL A 95 -5.88 -5.65 -9.99
N SER A 96 -6.05 -6.93 -9.64
CA SER A 96 -5.90 -8.04 -10.57
C SER A 96 -6.78 -7.85 -11.80
N THR A 97 -6.31 -8.28 -12.97
CA THR A 97 -7.06 -8.17 -14.23
C THR A 97 -8.43 -8.83 -14.14
N ASP A 98 -8.54 -9.93 -13.39
CA ASP A 98 -9.81 -10.65 -13.21
C ASP A 98 -10.81 -9.88 -12.34
N HIS A 99 -10.37 -8.88 -11.62
CA HIS A 99 -11.18 -8.13 -10.67
C HIS A 99 -11.34 -6.65 -11.06
N GLN A 100 -10.73 -6.21 -12.16
CA GLN A 100 -10.88 -4.86 -12.65
C GLN A 100 -12.30 -4.62 -13.18
N GLY A 101 -12.78 -3.38 -13.08
CA GLY A 101 -14.11 -3.02 -13.52
C GLY A 101 -15.24 -3.41 -12.58
N LYS A 102 -14.93 -3.93 -11.40
CA LYS A 102 -15.94 -4.36 -10.41
C LYS A 102 -15.96 -3.49 -9.15
N GLY A 103 -15.32 -2.32 -9.20
CA GLY A 103 -15.28 -1.42 -8.06
C GLY A 103 -14.21 -1.72 -7.00
N TYR A 104 -13.37 -2.72 -7.22
CA TYR A 104 -12.32 -3.08 -6.25
C TYR A 104 -11.29 -1.97 -6.07
N GLY A 105 -10.92 -1.27 -7.14
CA GLY A 105 -9.96 -0.19 -7.07
C GLY A 105 -10.40 0.91 -6.11
N GLN A 106 -11.67 1.29 -6.16
CA GLN A 106 -12.25 2.29 -5.28
C GLN A 106 -12.29 1.81 -3.83
N LYS A 107 -12.69 0.56 -3.59
CA LYS A 107 -12.72 -0.02 -2.25
C LYS A 107 -11.32 -0.08 -1.64
N VAL A 108 -10.34 -0.49 -2.43
CA VAL A 108 -8.95 -0.58 -1.98
C VAL A 108 -8.39 0.80 -1.70
N LEU A 109 -8.71 1.80 -2.52
CA LEU A 109 -8.28 3.18 -2.29
C LEU A 109 -8.84 3.72 -0.97
N VAL A 110 -10.12 3.49 -0.70
CA VAL A 110 -10.73 3.91 0.56
C VAL A 110 -10.04 3.24 1.76
N SER A 111 -9.76 1.95 1.64
CA SER A 111 -9.04 1.21 2.68
C SER A 111 -7.64 1.79 2.91
N ALA A 112 -6.92 2.10 1.84
CA ALA A 112 -5.59 2.69 1.92
C ALA A 112 -5.62 4.05 2.61
N LEU A 113 -6.59 4.89 2.27
CA LEU A 113 -6.74 6.22 2.88
C LEU A 113 -7.07 6.10 4.37
N ARG A 114 -7.90 5.15 4.76
CA ARG A 114 -8.20 4.91 6.19
C ARG A 114 -6.95 4.47 6.96
N HIS A 115 -6.15 3.59 6.38
CA HIS A 115 -4.89 3.18 7.00
C HIS A 115 -3.92 4.34 7.13
N ALA A 116 -3.82 5.17 6.09
CA ALA A 116 -2.94 6.34 6.12
C ALA A 116 -3.33 7.30 7.23
N VAL A 117 -4.63 7.56 7.40
CA VAL A 117 -5.13 8.42 8.48
C VAL A 117 -4.76 7.85 9.85
N LYS A 118 -4.92 6.54 10.04
CA LYS A 118 -4.54 5.90 11.31
C LYS A 118 -3.05 6.02 11.61
N MET A 119 -2.21 5.90 10.57
CA MET A 119 -0.75 6.00 10.72
C MET A 119 -0.31 7.42 11.06
N THR A 120 -1.06 8.43 10.64
CA THR A 120 -0.72 9.84 10.87
C THR A 120 -1.47 10.46 12.06
N ALA A 121 -2.45 9.75 12.63
CA ALA A 121 -3.21 10.24 13.76
C ALA A 121 -2.32 10.42 14.97
N PRO A 122 -2.47 11.53 15.74
CA PRO A 122 -1.69 11.69 16.95
C PRO A 122 -2.03 10.62 17.98
N PRO A 123 -1.06 10.14 18.74
CA PRO A 123 -1.33 9.21 19.82
C PRO A 123 -2.11 9.93 20.95
N HIS A 124 -3.10 9.26 21.49
CA HIS A 124 -3.90 9.79 22.59
C HIS A 124 -3.95 8.79 23.73
#